data_603a4a7ad0afa9e457b6d189c8425071
#
_entry.id   603a4a7ad0afa9e457b6d189c8425071
#
_cell.length_a   1.000
_cell.length_b   1.000
_cell.length_c   1.000
_cell.angle_alpha   90.00
_cell.angle_beta   90.00
_cell.angle_gamma   90.00
#
_symmetry.space_group_name_H-M   'P 1'
#
loop_
_entity.id
_entity.type
_entity.pdbx_description
1 polymer ?
#
loop_
_entity_poly.entity_id
_entity_poly.type
_entity_poly.pdbx_seq_one_letter_code
_entity_poly.pdbx_strand_id
1 'polypeptide(L)'
;MRILVTNDDGVGAPGLAALTRAVVGWAESRHEVVVVAPSSNYSGAAAAVGSVTDRTTITYQRAFVEGAEQVEAYGLDASPALSVIAGALGAVGPKPDLVLSGINHGVNVGRSVLHSGTVGAALTGSQLGISALAVSLRAGADPDPWDSAATLAVALLPVLVAAPARTVLNLNVPALPLHAIRGVRWARVSGAGLIKSARGGGAVAGDGTWVAPNRQEMEGPAAAEAARSVMEGEPEEKGEIVLTVGSPFPHSGDLGLADAGTEDATLVAQGYAALTALRGPRAEDDPELLSQLDGGLGPALGGFEFAG
;
A
#
# COMPACT_ATOMS: atom_id res chain seq x y z
N MET A 1 17.80 12.38 -15.29
CA MET A 1 17.17 11.28 -14.57
C MET A 1 15.94 10.84 -15.33
N ARG A 2 15.57 9.59 -15.17
CA ARG A 2 14.31 9.04 -15.68
C ARG A 2 13.38 8.75 -14.49
N ILE A 3 12.14 9.24 -14.56
CA ILE A 3 11.15 9.12 -13.49
C ILE A 3 10.00 8.27 -14.01
N LEU A 4 9.72 7.17 -13.32
CA LEU A 4 8.56 6.33 -13.59
C LEU A 4 7.42 6.76 -12.68
N VAL A 5 6.27 7.10 -13.26
CA VAL A 5 5.03 7.40 -12.55
C VAL A 5 4.07 6.23 -12.71
N THR A 6 3.47 5.80 -11.61
CA THR A 6 2.49 4.70 -11.54
C THR A 6 1.41 5.00 -10.51
N ASN A 7 0.43 4.13 -10.35
CA ASN A 7 -0.60 4.17 -9.32
C ASN A 7 -1.28 2.79 -9.17
N ASP A 8 -2.31 2.69 -8.35
CA ASP A 8 -3.20 1.53 -8.25
C ASP A 8 -4.65 1.84 -8.68
N ASP A 9 -4.99 3.10 -8.90
CA ASP A 9 -6.33 3.50 -9.38
C ASP A 9 -6.51 3.32 -10.90
N GLY A 10 -5.42 3.08 -11.63
CA GLY A 10 -5.39 2.89 -13.08
C GLY A 10 -4.86 4.08 -13.87
N VAL A 11 -4.39 3.82 -15.10
CA VAL A 11 -3.70 4.81 -15.95
C VAL A 11 -4.55 6.04 -16.30
N GLY A 12 -5.88 5.91 -16.30
CA GLY A 12 -6.83 7.02 -16.54
C GLY A 12 -7.24 7.80 -15.29
N ALA A 13 -6.69 7.50 -14.12
CA ALA A 13 -7.11 8.12 -12.88
C ALA A 13 -6.69 9.60 -12.78
N PRO A 14 -7.55 10.50 -12.25
CA PRO A 14 -7.24 11.93 -12.15
C PRO A 14 -6.04 12.23 -11.25
N GLY A 15 -5.85 11.44 -10.20
CA GLY A 15 -4.68 11.55 -9.31
C GLY A 15 -3.36 11.27 -10.03
N LEU A 16 -3.32 10.26 -10.92
CA LEU A 16 -2.15 9.97 -11.76
C LEU A 16 -1.86 11.13 -12.71
N ALA A 17 -2.90 11.66 -13.36
CA ALA A 17 -2.77 12.79 -14.26
C ALA A 17 -2.21 14.03 -13.54
N ALA A 18 -2.74 14.36 -12.35
CA ALA A 18 -2.25 15.47 -11.55
C ALA A 18 -0.77 15.30 -11.15
N LEU A 19 -0.38 14.12 -10.67
CA LEU A 19 1.01 13.82 -10.32
C LEU A 19 1.92 13.95 -11.55
N THR A 20 1.51 13.36 -12.68
CA THR A 20 2.31 13.39 -13.91
C THR A 20 2.52 14.81 -14.40
N ARG A 21 1.48 15.64 -14.45
CA ARG A 21 1.59 17.06 -14.82
C ARG A 21 2.58 17.82 -13.95
N ALA A 22 2.48 17.64 -12.63
CA ALA A 22 3.36 18.33 -11.70
C ALA A 22 4.82 17.88 -11.85
N VAL A 23 5.05 16.58 -12.05
CA VAL A 23 6.40 16.03 -12.28
C VAL A 23 6.99 16.53 -13.60
N VAL A 24 6.21 16.59 -14.66
CA VAL A 24 6.63 17.17 -15.96
C VAL A 24 7.03 18.63 -15.80
N GLY A 25 6.22 19.42 -15.08
CA GLY A 25 6.54 20.82 -14.79
C GLY A 25 7.85 20.96 -14.01
N TRP A 26 8.10 20.12 -13.03
CA TRP A 26 9.35 20.11 -12.27
C TRP A 26 10.54 19.64 -13.11
N ALA A 27 10.34 18.68 -13.99
CA ALA A 27 11.37 18.10 -14.85
C ALA A 27 11.96 19.12 -15.85
N GLU A 28 11.19 20.09 -16.30
CA GLU A 28 11.59 21.20 -17.20
C GLU A 28 12.44 20.73 -18.39
N SER A 29 12.10 19.60 -19.00
CA SER A 29 12.86 18.95 -20.08
C SER A 29 14.27 18.45 -19.70
N ARG A 30 14.69 18.58 -18.45
CA ARG A 30 15.97 18.07 -17.94
C ARG A 30 15.89 16.61 -17.50
N HIS A 31 14.68 16.10 -17.31
CA HIS A 31 14.42 14.74 -16.85
C HIS A 31 13.36 14.10 -17.74
N GLU A 32 13.52 12.82 -17.97
CA GLU A 32 12.54 12.01 -18.71
C GLU A 32 11.44 11.52 -17.75
N VAL A 33 10.19 11.63 -18.14
CA VAL A 33 9.04 11.09 -17.40
C VAL A 33 8.37 10.04 -18.25
N VAL A 34 8.08 8.89 -17.65
CA VAL A 34 7.32 7.80 -18.26
C VAL A 34 6.24 7.34 -17.32
N VAL A 35 5.05 7.06 -17.84
CA VAL A 35 3.95 6.47 -17.07
C VAL A 35 3.83 5.00 -17.39
N VAL A 36 3.89 4.15 -16.36
CA VAL A 36 3.64 2.71 -16.45
C VAL A 36 2.72 2.33 -15.31
N ALA A 37 1.44 2.14 -15.60
CA ALA A 37 0.42 1.95 -14.58
C ALA A 37 -0.55 0.85 -14.98
N PRO A 38 -1.30 0.27 -14.05
CA PRO A 38 -2.39 -0.65 -14.38
C PRO A 38 -3.40 -0.02 -15.35
N SER A 39 -3.99 -0.82 -16.23
CA SER A 39 -5.08 -0.39 -17.11
C SER A 39 -6.41 -0.19 -16.35
N SER A 40 -6.55 -0.77 -15.17
CA SER A 40 -7.75 -0.73 -14.31
C SER A 40 -7.39 -0.54 -12.84
N ASN A 41 -8.39 -0.40 -11.98
CA ASN A 41 -8.19 -0.22 -10.55
C ASN A 41 -7.78 -1.54 -9.86
N TYR A 42 -6.70 -1.47 -9.07
CA TYR A 42 -6.11 -2.54 -8.26
C TYR A 42 -6.03 -2.18 -6.76
N SER A 43 -6.95 -1.35 -6.26
CA SER A 43 -7.00 -1.00 -4.83
C SER A 43 -6.99 -2.25 -3.95
N GLY A 44 -6.14 -2.26 -2.94
CA GLY A 44 -6.00 -3.41 -2.03
C GLY A 44 -5.05 -4.50 -2.52
N ALA A 45 -4.42 -4.36 -3.68
CA ALA A 45 -3.49 -5.36 -4.23
C ALA A 45 -2.14 -5.45 -3.51
N ALA A 46 -1.82 -4.52 -2.61
CA ALA A 46 -0.52 -4.46 -1.95
C ALA A 46 0.66 -4.50 -2.97
N ALA A 47 1.70 -5.27 -2.68
CA ALA A 47 2.82 -5.53 -3.59
C ALA A 47 2.64 -6.85 -4.37
N ALA A 48 1.40 -7.27 -4.64
CA ALA A 48 1.13 -8.51 -5.35
C ALA A 48 1.64 -8.45 -6.79
N VAL A 49 2.34 -9.49 -7.22
CA VAL A 49 2.79 -9.67 -8.61
C VAL A 49 1.96 -10.71 -9.38
N GLY A 50 1.02 -11.36 -8.69
CA GLY A 50 0.23 -12.44 -9.26
C GLY A 50 1.04 -13.71 -9.50
N SER A 51 0.50 -14.62 -10.31
CA SER A 51 1.21 -15.85 -10.70
C SER A 51 2.15 -15.55 -11.87
N VAL A 52 3.45 -15.53 -11.59
CA VAL A 52 4.50 -15.32 -12.60
C VAL A 52 5.17 -16.66 -12.88
N THR A 53 5.23 -17.05 -14.16
CA THR A 53 5.88 -18.27 -14.65
C THR A 53 7.00 -17.90 -15.62
N ASP A 54 7.76 -18.87 -16.12
CA ASP A 54 8.87 -18.67 -17.06
C ASP A 54 8.46 -17.90 -18.34
N ARG A 55 7.18 -17.88 -18.68
CA ARG A 55 6.62 -17.19 -19.83
C ARG A 55 5.32 -16.46 -19.49
N THR A 56 5.36 -15.58 -18.51
CA THR A 56 4.22 -14.70 -18.24
C THR A 56 4.19 -13.57 -19.27
N THR A 57 3.07 -13.46 -19.98
CA THR A 57 2.82 -12.36 -20.91
C THR A 57 1.92 -11.33 -20.26
N ILE A 58 2.33 -10.06 -20.32
CA ILE A 58 1.54 -8.92 -19.85
C ILE A 58 1.11 -8.15 -21.10
N THR A 59 -0.20 -7.97 -21.27
CA THR A 59 -0.72 -7.09 -22.31
C THR A 59 -0.63 -5.64 -21.87
N TYR A 60 -0.38 -4.74 -22.81
CA TYR A 60 -0.35 -3.31 -22.56
C TYR A 60 -0.99 -2.53 -23.71
N GLN A 61 -1.40 -1.31 -23.40
CA GLN A 61 -1.89 -0.35 -24.39
C GLN A 61 -1.16 0.99 -24.18
N ARG A 62 -0.95 1.71 -25.28
CA ARG A 62 -0.57 3.13 -25.21
C ARG A 62 -1.72 3.89 -24.55
N ALA A 63 -1.41 4.72 -23.59
CA ALA A 63 -2.36 5.55 -22.88
C ALA A 63 -2.03 7.04 -23.07
N PHE A 64 -3.00 7.89 -22.79
CA PHE A 64 -2.82 9.34 -22.76
C PHE A 64 -3.09 9.83 -21.35
N VAL A 65 -2.22 10.70 -20.86
CA VAL A 65 -2.39 11.33 -19.56
C VAL A 65 -2.89 12.75 -19.79
N GLU A 66 -4.04 13.08 -19.23
CA GLU A 66 -4.67 14.39 -19.40
C GLU A 66 -3.77 15.53 -18.93
N GLY A 67 -3.48 16.47 -19.83
CA GLY A 67 -2.60 17.62 -19.61
C GLY A 67 -1.11 17.27 -19.55
N ALA A 68 -0.74 16.06 -19.98
CA ALA A 68 0.64 15.59 -20.15
C ALA A 68 0.77 14.64 -21.35
N GLU A 69 0.12 14.98 -22.47
CA GLU A 69 0.00 14.13 -23.68
C GLU A 69 1.35 13.85 -24.36
N GLN A 70 2.38 14.65 -24.08
CA GLN A 70 3.76 14.45 -24.54
C GLN A 70 4.49 13.32 -23.81
N VAL A 71 3.96 12.85 -22.67
CA VAL A 71 4.58 11.79 -21.87
C VAL A 71 4.26 10.42 -22.47
N GLU A 72 5.27 9.56 -22.58
CA GLU A 72 5.03 8.18 -22.92
C GLU A 72 4.28 7.48 -21.78
N ALA A 73 3.07 6.97 -22.07
CA ALA A 73 2.22 6.32 -21.09
C ALA A 73 1.76 4.95 -21.57
N TYR A 74 1.78 3.99 -20.65
CA TYR A 74 1.42 2.60 -20.87
C TYR A 74 0.47 2.12 -19.79
N GLY A 75 -0.72 1.66 -20.19
CA GLY A 75 -1.67 0.95 -19.33
C GLY A 75 -1.44 -0.57 -19.46
N LEU A 76 -1.05 -1.23 -18.40
CA LEU A 76 -0.75 -2.65 -18.35
C LEU A 76 -1.92 -3.43 -17.73
N ASP A 77 -2.21 -4.61 -18.26
CA ASP A 77 -3.07 -5.58 -17.58
C ASP A 77 -2.26 -6.30 -16.48
N ALA A 78 -1.91 -5.55 -15.47
CA ALA A 78 -1.00 -5.97 -14.41
C ALA A 78 -1.21 -5.14 -13.15
N SER A 79 -0.80 -5.70 -12.00
CA SER A 79 -0.78 -4.99 -10.73
C SER A 79 0.18 -3.79 -10.73
N PRO A 80 0.05 -2.83 -9.79
CA PRO A 80 0.99 -1.73 -9.63
C PRO A 80 2.44 -2.19 -9.44
N ALA A 81 2.66 -3.20 -8.61
CA ALA A 81 3.97 -3.79 -8.38
C ALA A 81 4.57 -4.36 -9.67
N LEU A 82 3.77 -5.11 -10.44
CA LEU A 82 4.24 -5.71 -11.69
C LEU A 82 4.47 -4.64 -12.78
N SER A 83 3.69 -3.55 -12.77
CA SER A 83 3.92 -2.38 -13.63
C SER A 83 5.28 -1.73 -13.35
N VAL A 84 5.65 -1.56 -12.07
CA VAL A 84 6.98 -1.08 -11.66
C VAL A 84 8.09 -2.05 -12.09
N ILE A 85 7.89 -3.35 -11.89
CA ILE A 85 8.86 -4.39 -12.33
C ILE A 85 9.09 -4.31 -13.84
N ALA A 86 8.02 -4.24 -14.63
CA ALA A 86 8.12 -4.13 -16.08
C ALA A 86 8.92 -2.89 -16.53
N GLY A 87 8.60 -1.72 -15.93
CA GLY A 87 9.33 -0.48 -16.21
C GLY A 87 10.79 -0.52 -15.76
N ALA A 88 11.07 -1.10 -14.59
CA ALA A 88 12.42 -1.17 -14.02
C ALA A 88 13.34 -2.17 -14.74
N LEU A 89 12.77 -3.22 -15.32
CA LEU A 89 13.53 -4.24 -16.07
C LEU A 89 13.65 -3.95 -17.57
N GLY A 90 13.18 -2.79 -18.02
CA GLY A 90 13.45 -2.31 -19.37
C GLY A 90 12.38 -2.63 -20.41
N ALA A 91 11.18 -3.03 -20.02
CA ALA A 91 10.10 -3.30 -20.96
C ALA A 91 9.63 -2.05 -21.74
N VAL A 92 9.83 -0.87 -21.16
CA VAL A 92 9.42 0.43 -21.74
C VAL A 92 10.56 1.44 -21.75
N GLY A 93 11.78 1.00 -21.99
CA GLY A 93 12.99 1.84 -22.04
C GLY A 93 13.95 1.63 -20.87
N PRO A 94 14.93 2.52 -20.67
CA PRO A 94 15.95 2.34 -19.64
C PRO A 94 15.36 2.30 -18.21
N LYS A 95 16.12 1.68 -17.28
CA LYS A 95 15.76 1.63 -15.86
C LYS A 95 15.54 3.05 -15.31
N PRO A 96 14.43 3.31 -14.58
CA PRO A 96 14.20 4.60 -13.95
C PRO A 96 15.12 4.82 -12.74
N ASP A 97 15.40 6.09 -12.45
CA ASP A 97 16.15 6.55 -11.27
C ASP A 97 15.22 6.73 -10.06
N LEU A 98 13.94 7.07 -10.30
CA LEU A 98 12.91 7.27 -9.29
C LEU A 98 11.59 6.60 -9.69
N VAL A 99 10.84 6.14 -8.70
CA VAL A 99 9.44 5.70 -8.84
C VAL A 99 8.54 6.62 -8.03
N LEU A 100 7.51 7.17 -8.67
CA LEU A 100 6.45 7.94 -8.02
C LEU A 100 5.14 7.19 -8.20
N SER A 101 4.50 6.82 -7.09
CA SER A 101 3.25 6.05 -7.09
C SER A 101 2.11 6.89 -6.49
N GLY A 102 1.08 7.14 -7.27
CA GLY A 102 -0.09 7.91 -6.86
C GLY A 102 -0.59 8.85 -7.96
N ILE A 103 -1.42 9.85 -7.62
CA ILE A 103 -1.95 10.14 -6.27
C ILE A 103 -3.15 9.24 -6.02
N ASN A 104 -3.10 8.46 -4.96
CA ASN A 104 -4.20 7.59 -4.56
C ASN A 104 -5.37 8.39 -4.00
N HIS A 105 -6.60 8.01 -4.40
CA HIS A 105 -7.83 8.56 -3.84
C HIS A 105 -8.18 7.87 -2.52
N GLY A 106 -7.67 8.38 -1.44
CA GLY A 106 -7.72 7.83 -0.09
C GLY A 106 -6.35 7.80 0.57
N VAL A 107 -6.28 7.84 1.89
CA VAL A 107 -5.01 7.82 2.62
C VAL A 107 -4.49 6.39 2.81
N ASN A 108 -3.18 6.26 2.78
CA ASN A 108 -2.44 5.06 3.11
C ASN A 108 -1.70 5.25 4.44
N VAL A 109 -2.44 5.21 5.55
CA VAL A 109 -1.96 5.43 6.91
C VAL A 109 -2.13 4.18 7.78
N GLY A 110 -1.34 4.05 8.83
CA GLY A 110 -1.42 2.94 9.76
C GLY A 110 -1.30 1.58 9.09
N ARG A 111 -2.07 0.61 9.56
CA ARG A 111 -2.03 -0.77 9.04
C ARG A 111 -2.49 -0.88 7.58
N SER A 112 -3.20 0.11 7.02
CA SER A 112 -3.61 0.08 5.62
C SER A 112 -2.43 0.16 4.64
N VAL A 113 -1.28 0.65 5.09
CA VAL A 113 -0.01 0.63 4.34
C VAL A 113 0.31 -0.76 3.78
N LEU A 114 0.04 -1.83 4.55
CA LEU A 114 0.30 -3.21 4.13
C LEU A 114 -0.56 -3.68 2.95
N HIS A 115 -1.72 -3.08 2.76
CA HIS A 115 -2.70 -3.49 1.73
C HIS A 115 -2.75 -2.53 0.55
N SER A 116 -2.00 -1.42 0.61
CA SER A 116 -1.99 -0.38 -0.41
C SER A 116 -1.21 -0.81 -1.65
N GLY A 117 -1.85 -0.76 -2.82
CA GLY A 117 -1.16 -0.93 -4.10
C GLY A 117 -0.21 0.23 -4.42
N THR A 118 -0.58 1.46 -4.03
CA THR A 118 0.26 2.65 -4.16
C THR A 118 1.57 2.49 -3.40
N VAL A 119 1.50 2.09 -2.11
CA VAL A 119 2.70 1.85 -1.28
C VAL A 119 3.44 0.61 -1.75
N GLY A 120 2.74 -0.44 -2.14
CA GLY A 120 3.31 -1.68 -2.68
C GLY A 120 4.17 -1.44 -3.92
N ALA A 121 3.73 -0.58 -4.84
CA ALA A 121 4.49 -0.17 -6.00
C ALA A 121 5.79 0.57 -5.61
N ALA A 122 5.71 1.50 -4.66
CA ALA A 122 6.89 2.23 -4.16
C ALA A 122 7.90 1.29 -3.48
N LEU A 123 7.43 0.38 -2.63
CA LEU A 123 8.27 -0.64 -1.99
C LEU A 123 8.91 -1.58 -3.01
N THR A 124 8.18 -1.94 -4.08
CA THR A 124 8.71 -2.75 -5.19
C THR A 124 9.85 -2.03 -5.89
N GLY A 125 9.70 -0.72 -6.17
CA GLY A 125 10.81 0.10 -6.70
C GLY A 125 12.05 0.03 -5.81
N SER A 126 11.87 0.13 -4.51
CA SER A 126 12.97 0.03 -3.53
C SER A 126 13.68 -1.33 -3.56
N GLN A 127 12.95 -2.44 -3.70
CA GLN A 127 13.55 -3.76 -3.85
C GLN A 127 14.41 -3.88 -5.12
N LEU A 128 14.04 -3.16 -6.17
CA LEU A 128 14.80 -3.09 -7.42
C LEU A 128 15.94 -2.04 -7.40
N GLY A 129 16.22 -1.46 -6.23
CA GLY A 129 17.32 -0.51 -6.03
C GLY A 129 16.97 0.94 -6.36
N ILE A 130 15.69 1.28 -6.53
CA ILE A 130 15.21 2.59 -6.96
C ILE A 130 14.53 3.28 -5.78
N SER A 131 14.88 4.54 -5.48
CA SER A 131 14.16 5.32 -4.48
C SER A 131 12.75 5.68 -4.95
N ALA A 132 11.78 5.74 -4.02
CA ALA A 132 10.38 5.89 -4.38
C ALA A 132 9.60 6.80 -3.44
N LEU A 133 8.55 7.44 -3.98
CA LEU A 133 7.57 8.23 -3.23
C LEU A 133 6.16 7.68 -3.53
N ALA A 134 5.46 7.23 -2.49
CA ALA A 134 4.03 6.97 -2.52
C ALA A 134 3.28 8.25 -2.11
N VAL A 135 2.24 8.61 -2.85
CA VAL A 135 1.45 9.84 -2.63
C VAL A 135 -0.02 9.49 -2.54
N SER A 136 -0.66 9.95 -1.49
CA SER A 136 -2.09 9.70 -1.22
C SER A 136 -2.78 10.99 -0.79
N LEU A 137 -3.99 11.21 -1.29
CA LEU A 137 -4.85 12.33 -0.92
C LEU A 137 -6.05 11.79 -0.13
N ARG A 138 -6.37 12.38 1.02
CA ARG A 138 -7.59 12.05 1.75
C ARG A 138 -8.80 12.29 0.87
N ALA A 139 -9.66 11.28 0.72
CA ALA A 139 -10.91 11.40 -0.02
C ALA A 139 -11.95 12.25 0.75
N GLY A 140 -12.91 12.83 0.04
CA GLY A 140 -14.09 13.47 0.62
C GLY A 140 -14.18 14.99 0.43
N ALA A 141 -13.33 15.62 -0.39
CA ALA A 141 -13.55 16.95 -0.93
C ALA A 141 -14.23 16.87 -2.31
N ASP A 142 -14.94 17.92 -2.70
CA ASP A 142 -15.52 18.06 -4.03
C ASP A 142 -15.37 19.52 -4.50
N PRO A 143 -14.51 19.80 -5.52
CA PRO A 143 -13.57 18.85 -6.14
C PRO A 143 -12.40 18.46 -5.21
N ASP A 144 -11.82 17.27 -5.45
CA ASP A 144 -10.62 16.85 -4.73
C ASP A 144 -9.42 17.76 -5.08
N PRO A 145 -8.65 18.22 -4.08
CA PRO A 145 -7.51 19.12 -4.29
C PRO A 145 -6.24 18.38 -4.74
N TRP A 146 -6.29 17.68 -5.87
CA TRP A 146 -5.17 16.91 -6.44
C TRP A 146 -3.89 17.73 -6.57
N ASP A 147 -4.02 18.99 -6.98
CA ASP A 147 -2.87 19.89 -7.17
C ASP A 147 -2.13 20.18 -5.86
N SER A 148 -2.83 20.15 -4.72
CA SER A 148 -2.18 20.31 -3.40
C SER A 148 -1.24 19.15 -3.12
N ALA A 149 -1.69 17.90 -3.34
CA ALA A 149 -0.89 16.72 -3.15
C ALA A 149 0.26 16.63 -4.17
N ALA A 150 -0.02 16.95 -5.43
CA ALA A 150 0.98 16.99 -6.50
C ALA A 150 2.10 18.00 -6.22
N THR A 151 1.75 19.20 -5.75
CA THR A 151 2.72 20.25 -5.39
C THR A 151 3.63 19.79 -4.23
N LEU A 152 3.07 19.20 -3.19
CA LEU A 152 3.86 18.68 -2.07
C LEU A 152 4.74 17.50 -2.49
N ALA A 153 4.24 16.63 -3.37
CA ALA A 153 5.03 15.51 -3.90
C ALA A 153 6.27 16.01 -4.65
N VAL A 154 6.09 16.97 -5.54
CA VAL A 154 7.20 17.57 -6.31
C VAL A 154 8.20 18.31 -5.41
N ALA A 155 7.74 18.99 -4.37
CA ALA A 155 8.61 19.66 -3.40
C ALA A 155 9.53 18.67 -2.63
N LEU A 156 9.14 17.40 -2.53
CA LEU A 156 9.94 16.34 -1.89
C LEU A 156 10.96 15.69 -2.82
N LEU A 157 10.88 15.89 -4.14
CA LEU A 157 11.80 15.23 -5.09
C LEU A 157 13.28 15.55 -4.85
N PRO A 158 13.69 16.80 -4.56
CA PRO A 158 15.08 17.08 -4.24
C PRO A 158 15.58 16.32 -3.00
N VAL A 159 14.71 16.15 -1.99
CA VAL A 159 15.01 15.38 -0.77
C VAL A 159 15.18 13.90 -1.12
N LEU A 160 14.30 13.35 -1.93
CA LEU A 160 14.34 11.95 -2.33
C LEU A 160 15.55 11.65 -3.22
N VAL A 161 15.94 12.56 -4.11
CA VAL A 161 17.13 12.44 -4.96
C VAL A 161 18.42 12.44 -4.13
N ALA A 162 18.48 13.27 -3.09
CA ALA A 162 19.63 13.35 -2.19
C ALA A 162 19.69 12.24 -1.15
N ALA A 163 18.59 11.51 -0.95
CA ALA A 163 18.51 10.44 0.05
C ALA A 163 19.33 9.20 -0.37
N PRO A 164 19.71 8.35 0.59
CA PRO A 164 20.32 7.06 0.28
C PRO A 164 19.47 6.25 -0.69
N ALA A 165 20.10 5.49 -1.56
CA ALA A 165 19.39 4.61 -2.51
C ALA A 165 18.41 3.69 -1.78
N ARG A 166 17.28 3.35 -2.47
CA ARG A 166 16.20 2.54 -1.91
C ARG A 166 15.37 3.23 -0.82
N THR A 167 15.50 4.54 -0.64
CA THR A 167 14.62 5.30 0.25
C THR A 167 13.18 5.25 -0.26
N VAL A 168 12.24 4.92 0.61
CA VAL A 168 10.80 4.99 0.33
C VAL A 168 10.17 6.01 1.26
N LEU A 169 9.52 6.99 0.67
CA LEU A 169 8.70 7.98 1.38
C LEU A 169 7.22 7.71 1.08
N ASN A 170 6.38 7.86 2.09
CA ASN A 170 4.93 7.75 1.98
C ASN A 170 4.31 9.08 2.45
N LEU A 171 3.76 9.82 1.53
CA LEU A 171 3.14 11.14 1.75
C LEU A 171 1.62 10.99 1.75
N ASN A 172 0.99 11.36 2.85
CA ASN A 172 -0.46 11.42 2.99
C ASN A 172 -0.90 12.87 3.17
N VAL A 173 -1.74 13.37 2.27
CA VAL A 173 -2.15 14.78 2.20
C VAL A 173 -3.61 14.92 2.62
N PRO A 174 -3.97 15.88 3.51
CA PRO A 174 -5.35 16.16 3.84
C PRO A 174 -6.11 16.74 2.63
N ALA A 175 -7.42 16.51 2.54
CA ALA A 175 -8.27 17.06 1.47
C ALA A 175 -8.52 18.57 1.65
N LEU A 176 -7.46 19.33 1.53
CA LEU A 176 -7.44 20.78 1.73
C LEU A 176 -6.71 21.48 0.57
N PRO A 177 -7.12 22.68 0.19
CA PRO A 177 -6.33 23.51 -0.72
C PRO A 177 -4.95 23.80 -0.08
N LEU A 178 -3.92 23.93 -0.91
CA LEU A 178 -2.52 24.01 -0.47
C LEU A 178 -2.29 25.07 0.62
N HIS A 179 -2.90 26.24 0.50
CA HIS A 179 -2.75 27.33 1.48
C HIS A 179 -3.38 27.04 2.85
N ALA A 180 -4.29 26.06 2.95
CA ALA A 180 -4.93 25.63 4.19
C ALA A 180 -4.22 24.43 4.83
N ILE A 181 -3.28 23.79 4.15
CA ILE A 181 -2.45 22.74 4.71
C ILE A 181 -1.47 23.35 5.71
N ARG A 182 -1.47 22.87 6.94
CA ARG A 182 -0.69 23.43 8.05
C ARG A 182 0.82 23.18 7.95
N GLY A 183 1.27 22.40 6.95
CA GLY A 183 2.65 22.04 6.69
C GLY A 183 2.84 20.55 6.52
N VAL A 184 4.08 20.13 6.25
CA VAL A 184 4.49 18.72 6.16
C VAL A 184 5.20 18.33 7.44
N ARG A 185 4.85 17.19 8.03
CA ARG A 185 5.49 16.66 9.25
C ARG A 185 5.90 15.22 9.09
N TRP A 186 7.05 14.90 9.64
CA TRP A 186 7.45 13.50 9.82
C TRP A 186 6.46 12.79 10.74
N ALA A 187 6.08 11.58 10.33
CA ALA A 187 5.12 10.75 11.03
C ALA A 187 5.63 9.34 11.27
N ARG A 188 5.10 8.71 12.30
CA ARG A 188 5.17 7.26 12.51
C ARG A 188 3.90 6.61 11.96
N VAL A 189 4.02 5.39 11.48
CA VAL A 189 2.87 4.58 11.07
C VAL A 189 2.00 4.31 12.30
N SER A 190 0.74 4.71 12.25
CA SER A 190 -0.21 4.52 13.36
C SER A 190 -0.66 3.07 13.51
N GLY A 191 -1.16 2.71 14.68
CA GLY A 191 -1.82 1.42 14.92
C GLY A 191 -3.21 1.31 14.27
N ALA A 192 -3.72 2.38 13.65
CA ALA A 192 -5.03 2.40 13.02
C ALA A 192 -5.13 1.46 11.81
N GLY A 193 -6.33 0.92 11.55
CA GLY A 193 -6.62 0.07 10.40
C GLY A 193 -8.01 0.35 9.87
N LEU A 194 -8.22 0.10 8.56
CA LEU A 194 -9.52 0.26 7.89
C LEU A 194 -10.51 -0.82 8.31
N ILE A 195 -10.07 -2.07 8.42
CA ILE A 195 -10.92 -3.19 8.80
C ILE A 195 -11.03 -3.19 10.32
N LYS A 196 -12.22 -2.94 10.83
CA LYS A 196 -12.49 -2.80 12.26
C LYS A 196 -13.02 -4.09 12.89
N SER A 197 -13.79 -4.88 12.14
CA SER A 197 -14.29 -6.16 12.61
C SER A 197 -14.59 -7.10 11.45
N ALA A 198 -14.60 -8.40 11.74
CA ALA A 198 -15.10 -9.44 10.86
C ALA A 198 -16.14 -10.25 11.63
N ARG A 199 -17.28 -10.55 10.98
CA ARG A 199 -18.33 -11.41 11.53
C ARG A 199 -18.55 -12.57 10.59
N GLY A 200 -18.53 -13.77 11.11
CA GLY A 200 -18.81 -15.01 10.40
C GLY A 200 -19.81 -15.84 11.21
N GLY A 201 -20.07 -17.09 10.85
CA GLY A 201 -21.08 -17.97 11.42
C GLY A 201 -21.10 -18.22 12.94
N GLY A 202 -20.39 -17.44 13.75
CA GLY A 202 -20.46 -17.44 15.22
C GLY A 202 -21.57 -16.52 15.76
N ALA A 203 -22.03 -16.76 16.98
CA ALA A 203 -22.99 -15.89 17.65
C ALA A 203 -22.30 -14.64 18.23
N VAL A 204 -22.99 -13.50 18.16
CA VAL A 204 -22.54 -12.27 18.82
C VAL A 204 -23.30 -12.15 20.13
N ALA A 205 -22.57 -12.08 21.27
CA ALA A 205 -23.17 -11.85 22.58
C ALA A 205 -23.84 -10.45 22.63
N GLY A 206 -24.76 -10.24 23.56
CA GLY A 206 -25.54 -8.99 23.68
C GLY A 206 -24.72 -7.72 23.93
N ASP A 207 -23.45 -7.86 24.32
CA ASP A 207 -22.46 -6.78 24.48
C ASP A 207 -21.61 -6.51 23.21
N GLY A 208 -21.91 -7.20 22.10
CA GLY A 208 -21.19 -7.08 20.84
C GLY A 208 -19.93 -7.93 20.75
N THR A 209 -19.62 -8.75 21.74
CA THR A 209 -18.48 -9.66 21.73
C THR A 209 -18.78 -10.87 20.82
N TRP A 210 -17.87 -11.19 19.90
CA TRP A 210 -17.98 -12.41 19.10
C TRP A 210 -17.61 -13.62 19.97
N VAL A 211 -18.51 -14.59 20.03
CA VAL A 211 -18.28 -15.86 20.72
C VAL A 211 -18.04 -16.93 19.65
N ALA A 212 -16.84 -17.47 19.65
CA ALA A 212 -16.51 -18.64 18.83
C ALA A 212 -17.47 -19.79 19.19
N PRO A 213 -17.85 -20.66 18.22
CA PRO A 213 -18.60 -21.86 18.52
C PRO A 213 -17.83 -22.67 19.59
N ASN A 214 -18.55 -23.17 20.58
CA ASN A 214 -17.94 -23.91 21.69
C ASN A 214 -17.25 -25.16 21.13
N ARG A 215 -16.00 -25.38 21.53
CA ARG A 215 -15.20 -26.54 21.09
C ARG A 215 -15.91 -27.88 21.34
N GLN A 216 -16.78 -27.95 22.37
CA GLN A 216 -17.59 -29.14 22.64
C GLN A 216 -18.74 -29.34 21.63
N GLU A 217 -19.24 -28.29 21.00
CA GLU A 217 -20.21 -28.39 19.91
C GLU A 217 -19.55 -28.85 18.60
N MET A 218 -18.24 -28.65 18.46
CA MET A 218 -17.43 -29.14 17.34
C MET A 218 -16.91 -30.60 17.53
N GLU A 219 -17.04 -31.19 18.70
CA GLU A 219 -16.61 -32.56 18.99
C GLU A 219 -17.76 -33.59 19.06
N GLY A 220 -19.00 -33.17 18.74
CA GLY A 220 -20.17 -34.03 18.75
C GLY A 220 -20.38 -34.82 17.45
N PRO A 221 -21.33 -35.77 17.42
CA PRO A 221 -21.64 -36.56 16.22
C PRO A 221 -21.98 -35.72 14.99
N ALA A 222 -22.52 -34.52 15.15
CA ALA A 222 -22.76 -33.56 14.08
C ALA A 222 -21.47 -33.04 13.45
N ALA A 223 -20.40 -32.83 14.23
CA ALA A 223 -19.09 -32.42 13.71
C ALA A 223 -18.37 -33.58 12.97
N ALA A 224 -18.58 -34.81 13.41
CA ALA A 224 -18.07 -35.99 12.71
C ALA A 224 -18.83 -36.22 11.38
N GLU A 225 -20.09 -35.87 11.31
CA GLU A 225 -20.93 -35.94 10.10
C GLU A 225 -20.56 -34.81 9.11
N ALA A 226 -20.33 -33.60 9.58
CA ALA A 226 -19.81 -32.50 8.78
C ALA A 226 -18.41 -32.79 8.21
N ALA A 227 -17.52 -33.40 9.00
CA ALA A 227 -16.21 -33.81 8.53
C ALA A 227 -16.28 -34.96 7.49
N ARG A 228 -17.26 -35.87 7.58
CA ARG A 228 -17.50 -36.89 6.56
C ARG A 228 -18.05 -36.30 5.27
N SER A 229 -18.99 -35.35 5.35
CA SER A 229 -19.58 -34.62 4.22
C SER A 229 -18.52 -33.91 3.38
N VAL A 230 -17.53 -33.27 4.04
CA VAL A 230 -16.37 -32.66 3.38
C VAL A 230 -15.50 -33.70 2.63
N MET A 231 -15.38 -34.91 3.17
CA MET A 231 -14.62 -35.99 2.53
C MET A 231 -15.38 -36.70 1.40
N GLU A 232 -16.71 -36.62 1.35
CA GLU A 232 -17.57 -37.27 0.34
C GLU A 232 -18.00 -36.33 -0.79
N GLY A 233 -17.54 -35.05 -0.79
CA GLY A 233 -17.75 -34.12 -1.91
C GLY A 233 -19.16 -33.53 -2.01
N GLU A 234 -19.96 -33.55 -0.94
CA GLU A 234 -21.22 -32.79 -0.84
C GLU A 234 -20.94 -31.27 -0.84
N PRO A 235 -21.84 -30.44 -1.39
CA PRO A 235 -21.58 -29.02 -1.52
C PRO A 235 -21.40 -28.36 -0.14
N GLU A 236 -20.24 -27.75 0.05
CA GLU A 236 -19.88 -26.97 1.24
C GLU A 236 -20.99 -25.97 1.59
N GLU A 237 -21.33 -25.88 2.87
CA GLU A 237 -22.18 -24.81 3.39
C GLU A 237 -21.50 -23.47 3.13
N LYS A 238 -22.01 -22.68 2.16
CA LYS A 238 -21.46 -21.38 1.83
C LYS A 238 -21.86 -20.38 2.93
N GLY A 239 -20.89 -20.02 3.75
CA GLY A 239 -21.05 -18.98 4.76
C GLY A 239 -20.60 -17.62 4.21
N GLU A 240 -21.17 -16.54 4.73
CA GLU A 240 -20.74 -15.18 4.47
C GLU A 240 -19.93 -14.65 5.66
N ILE A 241 -18.78 -14.00 5.37
CA ILE A 241 -18.03 -13.22 6.34
C ILE A 241 -18.22 -11.75 6.00
N VAL A 242 -18.80 -11.00 6.93
CA VAL A 242 -18.99 -9.57 6.77
C VAL A 242 -17.83 -8.83 7.41
N LEU A 243 -17.06 -8.10 6.59
CA LEU A 243 -16.02 -7.20 7.06
C LEU A 243 -16.60 -5.80 7.27
N THR A 244 -16.40 -5.23 8.45
CA THR A 244 -16.79 -3.86 8.72
C THR A 244 -15.58 -2.95 8.52
N VAL A 245 -15.71 -2.03 7.58
CA VAL A 245 -14.72 -0.98 7.29
C VAL A 245 -15.09 0.26 8.09
N GLY A 246 -14.12 0.87 8.74
CA GLY A 246 -14.30 2.10 9.51
C GLY A 246 -13.27 3.16 9.13
N SER A 247 -13.48 4.38 9.63
CA SER A 247 -12.50 5.46 9.44
C SER A 247 -11.16 5.08 10.07
N PRO A 248 -10.02 5.25 9.37
CA PRO A 248 -8.69 5.08 9.95
C PRO A 248 -8.33 6.23 10.91
N PHE A 249 -9.15 7.30 10.92
CA PHE A 249 -8.90 8.47 11.76
C PHE A 249 -9.43 8.26 13.17
N PRO A 250 -8.70 8.72 14.21
CA PRO A 250 -9.18 8.71 15.59
C PRO A 250 -10.45 9.57 15.70
N HIS A 251 -11.40 9.12 16.51
CA HIS A 251 -12.55 9.95 16.85
C HIS A 251 -12.09 11.13 17.72
N SER A 252 -12.80 12.26 17.63
CA SER A 252 -12.43 13.50 18.35
C SER A 252 -12.33 13.37 19.87
N GLY A 253 -12.87 12.28 20.45
CA GLY A 253 -12.73 11.95 21.88
C GLY A 253 -11.51 11.09 22.23
N ASP A 254 -10.88 10.43 21.26
CA ASP A 254 -9.75 9.51 21.47
C ASP A 254 -8.37 10.20 21.40
N LEU A 255 -8.34 11.50 21.14
CA LEU A 255 -7.11 12.29 21.06
C LEU A 255 -6.52 12.53 22.47
N GLY A 256 -6.04 11.48 23.10
CA GLY A 256 -5.14 11.57 24.24
C GLY A 256 -3.88 12.33 23.83
N LEU A 257 -3.74 13.56 24.38
CA LEU A 257 -2.87 14.62 23.88
C LEU A 257 -1.34 14.38 24.00
N ALA A 258 -0.87 13.27 24.58
CA ALA A 258 0.54 13.17 24.94
C ALA A 258 1.45 12.50 23.90
N ASP A 259 0.98 11.53 23.08
CA ASP A 259 1.84 10.78 22.13
C ASP A 259 1.25 10.63 20.71
N ALA A 260 -0.04 10.87 20.52
CA ALA A 260 -0.73 10.74 19.23
C ALA A 260 -0.32 11.82 18.19
N GLY A 261 0.36 12.87 18.61
CA GLY A 261 0.68 14.04 17.77
C GLY A 261 1.70 13.80 16.65
N THR A 262 2.28 12.60 16.57
CA THR A 262 3.28 12.22 15.54
C THR A 262 2.85 11.06 14.67
N GLU A 263 1.65 10.52 14.85
CA GLU A 263 1.13 9.44 14.01
C GLU A 263 0.52 9.98 12.72
N ASP A 264 0.71 9.24 11.62
CA ASP A 264 0.30 9.62 10.26
C ASP A 264 -1.20 9.93 10.17
N ALA A 265 -2.08 9.05 10.67
CA ALA A 265 -3.52 9.26 10.67
C ALA A 265 -3.92 10.52 11.46
N THR A 266 -3.32 10.74 12.63
CA THR A 266 -3.60 11.90 13.50
C THR A 266 -3.17 13.20 12.82
N LEU A 267 -1.98 13.25 12.24
CA LEU A 267 -1.48 14.45 11.55
C LEU A 267 -2.38 14.84 10.38
N VAL A 268 -2.80 13.86 9.56
CA VAL A 268 -3.73 14.13 8.44
C VAL A 268 -5.08 14.63 8.94
N ALA A 269 -5.61 14.06 10.04
CA ALA A 269 -6.85 14.55 10.66
C ALA A 269 -6.74 15.99 11.17
N GLN A 270 -5.55 16.40 11.60
CA GLN A 270 -5.24 17.76 12.07
C GLN A 270 -4.93 18.77 10.96
N GLY A 271 -4.97 18.36 9.68
CA GLY A 271 -4.70 19.21 8.53
C GLY A 271 -3.22 19.37 8.17
N TYR A 272 -2.34 18.50 8.66
CA TYR A 272 -0.95 18.39 8.20
C TYR A 272 -0.83 17.33 7.12
N ALA A 273 0.10 17.51 6.20
CA ALA A 273 0.58 16.42 5.36
C ALA A 273 1.54 15.56 6.18
N ALA A 274 1.27 14.25 6.26
CA ALA A 274 2.07 13.30 7.02
C ALA A 274 3.07 12.61 6.09
N LEU A 275 4.36 12.66 6.44
CA LEU A 275 5.45 12.04 5.69
C LEU A 275 6.10 10.93 6.53
N THR A 276 6.05 9.70 6.03
CA THR A 276 6.60 8.52 6.70
C THR A 276 7.71 7.92 5.85
N ALA A 277 8.84 7.58 6.46
CA ALA A 277 9.87 6.77 5.81
C ALA A 277 9.56 5.29 6.02
N LEU A 278 9.47 4.53 4.93
CA LEU A 278 9.18 3.11 4.95
C LEU A 278 10.41 2.29 4.53
N ARG A 279 10.46 1.06 4.96
CA ARG A 279 11.46 0.08 4.52
C ARG A 279 10.75 -1.16 4.01
N GLY A 280 11.24 -1.68 2.89
CA GLY A 280 10.84 -2.99 2.39
C GLY A 280 11.32 -4.13 3.31
N PRO A 281 10.81 -5.34 3.10
CA PRO A 281 11.25 -6.53 3.84
C PRO A 281 12.77 -6.69 3.74
N ARG A 282 13.39 -6.96 4.88
CA ARG A 282 14.80 -7.33 5.00
C ARG A 282 14.89 -8.56 5.88
N ALA A 283 15.94 -9.34 5.73
CA ALA A 283 16.27 -10.36 6.72
C ALA A 283 16.50 -9.66 8.07
N GLU A 284 15.98 -10.27 9.13
CA GLU A 284 16.28 -9.81 10.48
C GLU A 284 17.72 -10.23 10.82
N ASP A 285 18.51 -9.26 11.24
CA ASP A 285 19.90 -9.44 11.60
C ASP A 285 20.21 -8.97 13.05
N ASP A 286 19.17 -8.77 13.87
CA ASP A 286 19.31 -8.48 15.29
C ASP A 286 19.80 -9.73 16.03
N PRO A 287 21.06 -9.72 16.54
CA PRO A 287 21.64 -10.90 17.16
C PRO A 287 20.89 -11.36 18.43
N GLU A 288 20.25 -10.43 19.15
CA GLU A 288 19.51 -10.77 20.35
C GLU A 288 18.22 -11.50 20.02
N LEU A 289 17.46 -11.01 19.02
CA LEU A 289 16.25 -11.66 18.51
C LEU A 289 16.57 -13.03 17.93
N LEU A 290 17.59 -13.12 17.08
CA LEU A 290 18.01 -14.39 16.46
C LEU A 290 18.43 -15.41 17.52
N SER A 291 19.18 -14.99 18.56
CA SER A 291 19.57 -15.86 19.68
C SER A 291 18.35 -16.37 20.49
N GLN A 292 17.35 -15.51 20.73
CA GLN A 292 16.12 -15.90 21.42
C GLN A 292 15.31 -16.93 20.61
N LEU A 293 15.23 -16.73 19.30
CA LEU A 293 14.54 -17.66 18.39
C LEU A 293 15.28 -19.00 18.28
N ASP A 294 16.59 -18.96 18.16
CA ASP A 294 17.44 -20.15 18.04
C ASP A 294 17.35 -21.04 19.27
N GLY A 295 17.32 -20.45 20.48
CA GLY A 295 17.11 -21.18 21.73
C GLY A 295 15.79 -21.95 21.81
N GLY A 296 14.77 -21.54 21.06
CA GLY A 296 13.48 -22.22 20.94
C GLY A 296 13.39 -23.26 19.82
N LEU A 297 14.24 -23.13 18.77
CA LEU A 297 14.16 -23.98 17.58
C LEU A 297 14.65 -25.41 17.82
N GLY A 298 15.74 -25.61 18.54
CA GLY A 298 16.31 -26.92 18.83
C GLY A 298 15.29 -27.89 19.47
N PRO A 299 14.60 -27.51 20.56
CA PRO A 299 13.54 -28.33 21.16
C PRO A 299 12.33 -28.54 20.25
N ALA A 300 11.97 -27.54 19.43
CA ALA A 300 10.79 -27.63 18.56
C ALA A 300 11.00 -28.55 17.34
N LEU A 301 12.22 -28.65 16.83
CA LEU A 301 12.56 -29.36 15.59
C LEU A 301 13.22 -30.72 15.80
N GLY A 302 13.31 -31.20 17.07
CA GLY A 302 13.62 -32.60 17.38
C GLY A 302 14.97 -33.11 16.83
N GLY A 303 16.00 -32.23 16.73
CA GLY A 303 17.35 -32.65 16.34
C GLY A 303 17.76 -32.39 14.90
N PHE A 304 17.03 -31.53 14.15
CA PHE A 304 17.55 -30.99 12.91
C PHE A 304 18.68 -30.00 13.23
N GLU A 305 19.89 -30.27 12.73
CA GLU A 305 21.01 -29.31 12.77
C GLU A 305 20.81 -28.27 11.65
N PHE A 306 20.74 -26.99 12.03
CA PHE A 306 20.90 -25.89 11.07
C PHE A 306 22.40 -25.75 10.76
N ALA A 307 22.79 -26.06 9.52
CA ALA A 307 24.10 -25.65 9.01
C ALA A 307 24.10 -24.12 8.87
N GLY A 308 24.94 -23.45 9.64
CA GLY A 308 25.16 -22.01 9.62
C GLY A 308 25.80 -21.52 8.32
#